data_84ea6cc4b4d543960cd903b8f0c6ff68
#
_entry.id   84ea6cc4b4d543960cd903b8f0c6ff68
#
_cell.length_a   1.000
_cell.length_b   1.000
_cell.length_c   1.000
_cell.angle_alpha   90.00
_cell.angle_beta   90.00
_cell.angle_gamma   90.00
#
_symmetry.space_group_name_H-M   'P 1'
#
loop_
_entity.id
_entity.type
_entity.pdbx_description
1 polymer ?
#
loop_
_entity_poly.entity_id
_entity_poly.type
_entity_poly.pdbx_seq_one_letter_code
_entity_poly.pdbx_strand_id
1 'polypeptide(L)'
;MPMGETGSTGTLPATSAELSRLLTAVRRGRVVTVTGAFREPRSLLVREIARRIASNFYDGVAVVAFEPSAGVHGTRELTAALGRVPETPLPPCGTANAASWLAERDMLLVLDGADLLGPQARAWLRDLLSVAPGLRILAAGRSPLGIGQERVHRL
;
A
#
# COMPACT_ATOMS: atom_id res chain seq x y z
N MET A 1 -24.88 8.84 -23.49
CA MET A 1 -24.59 8.49 -22.92
C MET A 1 -24.31 8.02 -22.24
N PRO A 2 -24.15 7.93 -22.13
CA PRO A 2 -23.96 7.40 -21.42
C PRO A 2 -23.52 7.19 -20.62
N MET A 3 -23.46 7.07 -20.55
CA MET A 3 -23.18 6.75 -19.77
C MET A 3 -22.74 6.82 -18.83
N GLY A 4 -22.93 7.24 -18.90
CA GLY A 4 -22.40 7.47 -17.86
C GLY A 4 -22.27 6.76 -16.88
N GLU A 5 -22.68 6.30 -17.03
CA GLU A 5 -22.52 5.59 -16.17
C GLU A 5 -21.48 5.22 -15.76
N THR A 6 -21.32 5.24 -16.27
CA THR A 6 -20.33 4.87 -15.77
C THR A 6 -19.90 5.51 -14.75
N GLY A 7 -20.54 6.10 -14.75
CA GLY A 7 -19.98 6.87 -14.15
C GLY A 7 -19.47 6.81 -12.88
N SER A 8 -20.03 6.99 -12.00
CA SER A 8 -19.49 7.07 -10.70
C SER A 8 -18.64 5.88 -10.29
N THR A 9 -18.99 4.69 -10.71
CA THR A 9 -18.26 3.51 -10.24
C THR A 9 -16.92 3.33 -10.91
N GLY A 10 -16.77 3.85 -12.12
CA GLY A 10 -15.54 3.68 -12.85
C GLY A 10 -14.59 4.86 -12.77
N THR A 11 -15.05 5.95 -12.15
CA THR A 11 -14.28 7.19 -12.16
C THR A 11 -13.15 7.15 -11.14
N LEU A 12 -11.93 7.34 -11.62
CA LEU A 12 -10.77 7.45 -10.77
C LEU A 12 -10.44 8.91 -10.54
N PRO A 13 -9.86 9.24 -9.37
CA PRO A 13 -9.44 10.61 -9.06
C PRO A 13 -8.09 10.95 -9.71
N ALA A 14 -7.87 10.47 -10.90
CA ALA A 14 -6.63 10.70 -11.63
C ALA A 14 -6.89 10.58 -13.12
N THR A 15 -6.19 11.38 -13.91
CA THR A 15 -6.24 11.28 -15.36
C THR A 15 -5.49 10.03 -15.84
N SER A 16 -5.68 9.67 -17.10
CA SER A 16 -4.95 8.55 -17.70
C SER A 16 -3.45 8.77 -17.64
N ALA A 17 -3.00 10.00 -17.87
CA ALA A 17 -1.57 10.31 -17.80
C ALA A 17 -1.04 10.18 -16.38
N GLU A 18 -1.79 10.67 -15.41
CA GLU A 18 -1.41 10.53 -14.00
C GLU A 18 -1.35 9.07 -13.58
N LEU A 19 -2.34 8.28 -13.99
CA LEU A 19 -2.38 6.87 -13.68
C LEU A 19 -1.17 6.15 -14.27
N SER A 20 -0.79 6.46 -15.50
CA SER A 20 0.39 5.87 -16.14
C SER A 20 1.66 6.22 -15.38
N ARG A 21 1.79 7.47 -14.94
CA ARG A 21 2.95 7.89 -14.15
C ARG A 21 3.02 7.16 -12.82
N LEU A 22 1.86 6.98 -12.17
CA LEU A 22 1.80 6.26 -10.90
C LEU A 22 2.17 4.79 -11.07
N LEU A 23 1.66 4.14 -12.12
CA LEU A 23 2.02 2.76 -12.40
C LEU A 23 3.52 2.61 -12.61
N THR A 24 4.12 3.52 -13.36
CA THR A 24 5.57 3.51 -13.56
C THR A 24 6.32 3.73 -12.25
N ALA A 25 5.85 4.68 -11.43
CA ALA A 25 6.49 4.96 -10.15
C ALA A 25 6.44 3.74 -9.23
N VAL A 26 5.32 3.03 -9.20
CA VAL A 26 5.18 1.83 -8.36
C VAL A 26 6.09 0.71 -8.85
N ARG A 27 6.25 0.58 -10.16
CA ARG A 27 7.14 -0.44 -10.72
C ARG A 27 8.61 -0.16 -10.42
N ARG A 28 9.02 1.10 -10.46
CA ARG A 28 10.43 1.49 -10.36
C ARG A 28 10.85 1.92 -8.97
N GLY A 29 9.92 2.51 -8.21
CA GLY A 29 10.23 3.00 -6.88
C GLY A 29 10.06 1.92 -5.84
N ARG A 30 10.43 2.25 -4.61
CA ARG A 30 10.28 1.36 -3.48
C ARG A 30 9.05 1.71 -2.66
N VAL A 31 8.73 2.99 -2.55
CA VAL A 31 7.60 3.47 -1.77
C VAL A 31 6.91 4.59 -2.55
N VAL A 32 5.62 4.43 -2.79
CA VAL A 32 4.79 5.46 -3.39
C VAL A 32 3.60 5.68 -2.45
N THR A 33 3.35 6.93 -2.09
CA THR A 33 2.24 7.28 -1.21
C THR A 33 1.31 8.25 -1.91
N VAL A 34 0.03 7.89 -1.94
CA VAL A 34 -1.03 8.76 -2.45
C VAL A 34 -1.64 9.48 -1.27
N THR A 35 -1.57 10.83 -1.28
CA THR A 35 -2.13 11.63 -0.19
C THR A 35 -3.33 12.42 -0.67
N GLY A 36 -4.23 12.72 0.25
CA GLY A 36 -5.42 13.49 -0.02
C GLY A 36 -6.30 13.55 1.22
N ALA A 37 -7.21 14.53 1.24
CA ALA A 37 -8.05 14.78 2.40
C ALA A 37 -9.10 13.70 2.62
N PHE A 38 -9.55 13.05 1.54
CA PHE A 38 -10.68 12.13 1.61
C PHE A 38 -10.24 10.70 1.36
N ARG A 39 -10.75 9.81 2.20
CA ARG A 39 -10.36 8.41 2.18
C ARG A 39 -10.78 7.69 0.89
N GLU A 40 -12.02 7.91 0.44
CA GLU A 40 -12.56 7.13 -0.67
C GLU A 40 -11.77 7.30 -1.98
N PRO A 41 -11.48 8.52 -2.43
CA PRO A 41 -10.66 8.67 -3.65
C PRO A 41 -9.29 8.03 -3.52
N ARG A 42 -8.65 8.13 -2.36
CA ARG A 42 -7.36 7.50 -2.13
C ARG A 42 -7.44 5.99 -2.25
N SER A 43 -8.44 5.40 -1.60
CA SER A 43 -8.64 3.96 -1.60
C SER A 43 -8.94 3.44 -3.00
N LEU A 44 -9.81 4.14 -3.74
CA LEU A 44 -10.14 3.75 -5.10
C LEU A 44 -8.89 3.74 -6.00
N LEU A 45 -8.06 4.76 -5.87
CA LEU A 45 -6.88 4.87 -6.72
C LEU A 45 -5.86 3.79 -6.42
N VAL A 46 -5.52 3.58 -5.16
CA VAL A 46 -4.49 2.58 -4.82
C VAL A 46 -4.96 1.16 -5.14
N ARG A 47 -6.25 0.88 -4.98
CA ARG A 47 -6.78 -0.44 -5.32
C ARG A 47 -6.78 -0.68 -6.82
N GLU A 48 -7.07 0.36 -7.60
CA GLU A 48 -7.00 0.24 -9.05
C GLU A 48 -5.57 0.03 -9.54
N ILE A 49 -4.61 0.76 -8.95
CA ILE A 49 -3.20 0.56 -9.27
C ILE A 49 -2.77 -0.86 -8.94
N ALA A 50 -3.15 -1.34 -7.76
CA ALA A 50 -2.81 -2.69 -7.31
C ALA A 50 -3.34 -3.73 -8.29
N ARG A 51 -4.59 -3.57 -8.74
CA ARG A 51 -5.21 -4.49 -9.67
C ARG A 51 -4.47 -4.53 -11.00
N ARG A 52 -4.07 -3.37 -11.51
CA ARG A 52 -3.42 -3.28 -12.82
C ARG A 52 -1.99 -3.80 -12.81
N ILE A 53 -1.33 -3.73 -11.66
CA ILE A 53 0.10 -4.03 -11.57
C ILE A 53 0.38 -5.40 -10.95
N ALA A 54 -0.65 -6.12 -10.52
CA ALA A 54 -0.49 -7.37 -9.77
C ALA A 54 0.40 -8.39 -10.48
N SER A 55 0.28 -8.50 -11.80
CA SER A 55 1.06 -9.46 -12.58
C SER A 55 2.55 -9.10 -12.68
N ASN A 56 2.93 -7.90 -12.27
CA ASN A 56 4.32 -7.48 -12.27
C ASN A 56 5.10 -8.02 -11.07
N PHE A 57 4.43 -8.62 -10.10
CA PHE A 57 5.07 -9.13 -8.90
C PHE A 57 4.88 -10.64 -8.81
N TYR A 58 6.00 -11.34 -8.67
CA TYR A 58 5.97 -12.81 -8.65
C TYR A 58 5.08 -13.33 -7.52
N ASP A 59 5.18 -12.72 -6.35
CA ASP A 59 4.40 -13.13 -5.18
C ASP A 59 3.11 -12.34 -5.03
N GLY A 60 2.76 -11.50 -6.02
CA GLY A 60 1.48 -10.83 -6.06
C GLY A 60 1.39 -9.57 -5.23
N VAL A 61 0.18 -9.23 -4.83
CA VAL A 61 -0.15 -8.01 -4.11
C VAL A 61 -0.91 -8.36 -2.84
N ALA A 62 -0.48 -7.76 -1.72
CA ALA A 62 -1.22 -7.85 -0.46
C ALA A 62 -1.81 -6.50 -0.14
N VAL A 63 -3.13 -6.43 0.07
CA VAL A 63 -3.81 -5.19 0.43
C VAL A 63 -4.24 -5.24 1.89
N VAL A 64 -3.76 -4.27 2.66
CA VAL A 64 -4.10 -4.14 4.08
C VAL A 64 -4.78 -2.79 4.28
N ALA A 65 -5.97 -2.80 4.87
CA ALA A 65 -6.72 -1.58 5.16
C ALA A 65 -6.78 -1.37 6.67
N PHE A 66 -6.55 -0.13 7.09
CA PHE A 66 -6.59 0.25 8.51
C PHE A 66 -7.81 1.11 8.76
N GLU A 67 -8.51 0.82 9.87
CA GLU A 67 -9.73 1.52 10.22
C GLU A 67 -9.46 2.65 11.21
N PRO A 68 -9.99 3.86 10.96
CA PRO A 68 -9.79 4.99 11.87
C PRO A 68 -10.33 4.74 13.28
N SER A 69 -11.40 3.95 13.39
CA SER A 69 -12.04 3.67 14.66
C SER A 69 -11.14 2.89 15.61
N ALA A 70 -10.14 2.21 15.12
CA ALA A 70 -9.22 1.44 15.95
C ALA A 70 -8.09 2.29 16.53
N GLY A 71 -8.00 3.57 16.15
CA GLY A 71 -6.94 4.46 16.62
C GLY A 71 -5.64 4.23 15.89
N VAL A 72 -4.54 4.53 16.55
CA VAL A 72 -3.20 4.38 15.96
C VAL A 72 -2.79 2.90 15.98
N HIS A 73 -2.31 2.42 14.84
CA HIS A 73 -1.88 1.03 14.67
C HIS A 73 -0.37 0.91 14.86
N GLY A 74 0.04 0.02 15.76
CA GLY A 74 1.45 -0.29 15.98
C GLY A 74 1.94 -1.43 15.11
N THR A 75 3.18 -1.87 15.37
CA THR A 75 3.78 -2.95 14.61
C THR A 75 3.02 -4.27 14.75
N ARG A 76 2.53 -4.55 15.94
CA ARG A 76 1.76 -5.76 16.19
C ARG A 76 0.49 -5.79 15.36
N GLU A 77 -0.22 -4.68 15.32
CA GLU A 77 -1.44 -4.57 14.54
C GLU A 77 -1.17 -4.70 13.05
N LEU A 78 -0.07 -4.12 12.60
CA LEU A 78 0.33 -4.22 11.21
C LEU A 78 0.63 -5.68 10.82
N THR A 79 1.44 -6.37 11.60
CA THR A 79 1.79 -7.77 11.29
C THR A 79 0.59 -8.70 11.42
N ALA A 80 -0.31 -8.43 12.37
CA ALA A 80 -1.54 -9.20 12.49
C ALA A 80 -2.44 -9.01 11.26
N ALA A 81 -2.52 -7.77 10.76
CA ALA A 81 -3.30 -7.48 9.56
C ALA A 81 -2.70 -8.19 8.34
N LEU A 82 -1.39 -8.21 8.23
CA LEU A 82 -0.71 -8.93 7.15
C LEU A 82 -1.04 -10.43 7.19
N GLY A 83 -1.09 -11.02 8.38
CA GLY A 83 -1.42 -12.43 8.53
C GLY A 83 -2.84 -12.79 8.14
N ARG A 84 -3.74 -11.80 8.05
CA ARG A 84 -5.13 -12.04 7.66
C ARG A 84 -5.39 -11.91 6.16
N VAL A 85 -4.39 -11.50 5.39
CA VAL A 85 -4.54 -11.38 3.93
C VAL A 85 -4.52 -12.77 3.31
N PRO A 86 -5.60 -13.20 2.60
CA PRO A 86 -5.68 -14.57 2.11
C PRO A 86 -4.56 -14.98 1.16
N GLU A 87 -4.10 -14.06 0.33
CA GLU A 87 -3.06 -14.31 -0.66
C GLU A 87 -1.67 -14.30 -0.08
N THR A 88 -1.54 -14.01 1.22
CA THR A 88 -0.25 -13.83 1.87
C THR A 88 -0.23 -14.66 3.15
N PRO A 89 0.06 -15.95 3.08
CA PRO A 89 0.00 -16.81 4.26
C PRO A 89 1.18 -16.58 5.20
N LEU A 90 1.18 -15.44 5.86
CA LEU A 90 2.20 -15.13 6.85
C LEU A 90 2.04 -16.02 8.08
N PRO A 91 3.13 -16.60 8.58
CA PRO A 91 3.05 -17.34 9.84
C PRO A 91 2.59 -16.42 10.96
N PRO A 92 1.71 -16.86 11.85
CA PRO A 92 1.19 -16.01 12.94
C PRO A 92 2.15 -15.94 14.11
N CYS A 93 3.38 -15.54 13.89
CA CYS A 93 4.39 -15.66 14.94
C CYS A 93 5.31 -14.45 15.06
N GLY A 94 4.72 -13.27 15.06
CA GLY A 94 5.44 -12.07 15.47
C GLY A 94 6.19 -11.35 14.35
N THR A 95 6.76 -10.22 14.73
CA THR A 95 7.31 -9.27 13.76
C THR A 95 8.59 -9.77 13.08
N ALA A 96 9.43 -10.53 13.80
CA ALA A 96 10.67 -11.03 13.22
C ALA A 96 10.39 -12.05 12.10
N ASN A 97 9.40 -12.92 12.31
CA ASN A 97 9.06 -13.91 11.30
C ASN A 97 8.36 -13.29 10.09
N ALA A 98 7.55 -12.26 10.33
CA ALA A 98 6.94 -11.51 9.25
C ALA A 98 8.02 -10.84 8.39
N ALA A 99 9.02 -10.24 9.03
CA ALA A 99 10.11 -9.60 8.30
C ALA A 99 10.92 -10.62 7.49
N SER A 100 11.24 -11.77 8.06
CA SER A 100 11.98 -12.81 7.35
C SER A 100 11.21 -13.32 6.15
N TRP A 101 9.91 -13.52 6.32
CA TRP A 101 9.06 -13.98 5.23
C TRP A 101 9.00 -12.96 4.10
N LEU A 102 8.77 -11.69 4.44
CA LEU A 102 8.66 -10.62 3.44
C LEU A 102 9.98 -10.32 2.76
N ALA A 103 11.10 -10.55 3.45
CA ALA A 103 12.42 -10.25 2.90
C ALA A 103 12.73 -11.06 1.64
N GLU A 104 12.10 -12.23 1.48
CA GLU A 104 12.34 -13.12 0.36
C GLU A 104 11.29 -13.00 -0.75
N ARG A 105 10.34 -12.07 -0.60
CA ARG A 105 9.21 -11.98 -1.53
C ARG A 105 9.40 -10.86 -2.54
N ASP A 106 8.92 -11.11 -3.76
CA ASP A 106 8.80 -10.11 -4.81
C ASP A 106 7.32 -9.72 -4.85
N MET A 107 6.94 -8.71 -4.07
CA MET A 107 5.53 -8.38 -3.90
C MET A 107 5.30 -6.90 -3.66
N LEU A 108 4.07 -6.48 -3.92
CA LEU A 108 3.59 -5.14 -3.60
C LEU A 108 2.71 -5.21 -2.35
N LEU A 109 3.07 -4.42 -1.36
CA LEU A 109 2.28 -4.27 -0.15
C LEU A 109 1.50 -2.95 -0.25
N VAL A 110 0.18 -3.04 -0.26
CA VAL A 110 -0.69 -1.87 -0.31
C VAL A 110 -1.21 -1.58 1.10
N LEU A 111 -0.94 -0.38 1.58
CA LEU A 111 -1.33 0.06 2.92
C LEU A 111 -2.38 1.17 2.78
N ASP A 112 -3.64 0.80 2.88
CA ASP A 112 -4.76 1.74 2.75
C ASP A 112 -5.09 2.29 4.13
N GLY A 113 -4.87 3.59 4.31
CA GLY A 113 -4.99 4.23 5.62
C GLY A 113 -3.66 4.28 6.36
N ALA A 114 -2.56 4.43 5.63
CA ALA A 114 -1.22 4.37 6.21
C ALA A 114 -0.93 5.48 7.21
N ASP A 115 -1.68 6.58 7.16
CA ASP A 115 -1.56 7.66 8.15
C ASP A 115 -1.98 7.22 9.56
N LEU A 116 -2.65 6.06 9.66
CA LEU A 116 -3.04 5.51 10.95
C LEU A 116 -1.92 4.66 11.59
N LEU A 117 -0.82 4.44 10.89
CA LEU A 117 0.31 3.72 11.43
C LEU A 117 1.13 4.62 12.35
N GLY A 118 1.48 4.09 13.52
CA GLY A 118 2.29 4.81 14.48
C GLY A 118 3.77 4.84 14.09
N PRO A 119 4.59 5.59 14.86
CA PRO A 119 6.01 5.73 14.55
C PRO A 119 6.77 4.40 14.54
N GLN A 120 6.42 3.49 15.45
CA GLN A 120 7.09 2.19 15.53
C GLN A 120 6.80 1.33 14.31
N ALA A 121 5.55 1.33 13.85
CA ALA A 121 5.18 0.57 12.67
C ALA A 121 5.87 1.12 11.43
N ARG A 122 5.95 2.44 11.31
CA ARG A 122 6.64 3.06 10.18
C ARG A 122 8.14 2.76 10.20
N ALA A 123 8.75 2.78 11.38
CA ALA A 123 10.16 2.43 11.52
C ALA A 123 10.39 0.97 11.13
N TRP A 124 9.49 0.08 11.53
CA TRP A 124 9.58 -1.33 11.17
C TRP A 124 9.52 -1.51 9.64
N LEU A 125 8.64 -0.78 8.96
CA LEU A 125 8.55 -0.83 7.51
C LEU A 125 9.83 -0.32 6.85
N ARG A 126 10.41 0.75 7.37
CA ARG A 126 11.67 1.28 6.86
C ARG A 126 12.78 0.25 6.98
N ASP A 127 12.88 -0.38 8.14
CA ASP A 127 13.90 -1.40 8.36
C ASP A 127 13.68 -2.62 7.47
N LEU A 128 12.41 -2.99 7.28
CA LEU A 128 12.06 -4.10 6.41
C LEU A 128 12.50 -3.84 4.97
N LEU A 129 12.27 -2.64 4.47
CA LEU A 129 12.68 -2.30 3.11
C LEU A 129 14.19 -2.40 2.90
N SER A 130 14.98 -2.18 3.94
CA SER A 130 16.44 -2.28 3.82
C SER A 130 16.93 -3.71 3.66
N VAL A 131 16.11 -4.70 4.04
CA VAL A 131 16.49 -6.12 3.95
C VAL A 131 15.64 -6.91 2.95
N ALA A 132 14.65 -6.27 2.34
CA ALA A 132 13.71 -6.92 1.43
C ALA A 132 13.78 -6.26 0.04
N PRO A 133 14.74 -6.65 -0.79
CA PRO A 133 14.94 -5.96 -2.08
C PRO A 133 13.76 -6.10 -3.05
N GLY A 134 12.97 -7.15 -2.92
CA GLY A 134 11.81 -7.36 -3.80
C GLY A 134 10.51 -6.77 -3.30
N LEU A 135 10.52 -6.15 -2.12
CA LEU A 135 9.31 -5.58 -1.54
C LEU A 135 9.13 -4.14 -1.98
N ARG A 136 7.91 -3.80 -2.37
CA ARG A 136 7.51 -2.43 -2.68
C ARG A 136 6.25 -2.09 -1.91
N ILE A 137 6.09 -0.80 -1.58
CA ILE A 137 4.95 -0.32 -0.80
C ILE A 137 4.20 0.73 -1.60
N LEU A 138 2.89 0.57 -1.67
CA LEU A 138 1.96 1.58 -2.18
C LEU A 138 1.03 1.94 -1.03
N ALA A 139 1.14 3.17 -0.56
CA ALA A 139 0.40 3.61 0.61
C ALA A 139 -0.62 4.69 0.24
N ALA A 140 -1.68 4.79 1.02
CA ALA A 140 -2.68 5.84 0.91
C ALA A 140 -2.95 6.40 2.30
N GLY A 141 -2.92 7.73 2.44
CA GLY A 141 -3.18 8.38 3.72
C GLY A 141 -3.32 9.87 3.58
N ARG A 142 -3.62 10.54 4.68
CA ARG A 142 -3.71 12.00 4.68
C ARG A 142 -2.34 12.66 4.54
N SER A 143 -1.31 11.97 4.96
CA SER A 143 0.04 12.48 4.97
C SER A 143 1.02 11.40 4.51
N PRO A 144 2.23 11.78 4.09
CA PRO A 144 3.23 10.80 3.69
C PRO A 144 3.61 9.86 4.84
N LEU A 145 4.11 8.69 4.48
CA LEU A 145 4.61 7.73 5.46
C LEU A 145 5.84 8.23 6.20
N GLY A 146 6.65 9.05 5.53
CA GLY A 146 7.86 9.58 6.14
C GLY A 146 9.03 8.60 6.14
N ILE A 147 9.04 7.66 5.22
CA ILE A 147 10.18 6.73 5.08
C ILE A 147 10.97 7.06 3.83
N GLY A 148 12.26 6.72 3.85
CA GLY A 148 13.19 7.15 2.82
C GLY A 148 12.83 6.68 1.42
N GLN A 149 13.18 7.47 0.41
CA GLN A 149 12.91 7.20 -1.00
C GLN A 149 11.42 7.19 -1.35
N GLU A 150 10.60 7.74 -0.48
CA GLU A 150 9.17 7.83 -0.70
C GLU A 150 8.87 8.84 -1.80
N ARG A 151 8.01 8.45 -2.73
CA ARG A 151 7.44 9.37 -3.72
C ARG A 151 6.00 9.65 -3.34
N VAL A 152 5.64 10.92 -3.31
CA VAL A 152 4.31 11.34 -2.87
C VAL A 152 3.53 11.87 -4.08
N HIS A 153 2.34 11.32 -4.27
CA HIS A 153 1.38 11.82 -5.24
C HIS A 153 0.20 12.43 -4.49
N ARG A 154 -0.06 13.68 -4.73
CA ARG A 154 -1.15 14.40 -4.06
C ARG A 154 -2.39 14.43 -4.93
N LEU A 155 -3.50 14.05 -4.32
CA LEU A 155 -4.80 14.16 -4.97
C LEU A 155 -5.40 15.55 -4.85
#